data_3d4cd0a254ece7195b17fdc9cc39c193
#
_entry.id   3d4cd0a254ece7195b17fdc9cc39c193
#
_cell.length_a   1.000
_cell.length_b   1.000
_cell.length_c   1.000
_cell.angle_alpha   90.00
_cell.angle_beta   90.00
_cell.angle_gamma   90.00
#
_symmetry.space_group_name_H-M   'P 1'
#
loop_
_entity.id
_entity.type
_entity.pdbx_description
1 polymer ?
#
loop_
_entity_poly.entity_id
_entity_poly.type
_entity_poly.pdbx_seq_one_letter_code
_entity_poly.pdbx_strand_id
1 'polypeptide(L)'
;KRPSLVVVMETTSQPSADLRVSSAARPSGLALNGLNAAYSNMSGRLAVARSLDEVTKARRVAFFGPAGTFTEQALLTQSDLAAIERVPMRTVPDVLDAVSNGDADLGFVPIENSIEGTVNFTQDALVFDHELLIQREVVLDIEHCILGRPGTTLRDVKVLLSIPVATAQCHNFVRTELPSVEVRAANSTAEAARLVAEDQASAMAAIAPANAAPMYGLEVLRRNIADHEGNQTRFVLVGRDRIPARTGHDKTGLVVFQRADEPGSLIGILQEFAARRINLQQLLSRPTKRGGLGDYCFVIYADGHIADEVMADALRDLRTKQGNVKFLGSYPAAGTHTQSARDHADQRWRDADDWLRDIRSRIVD
;
A
#
# COMPACT_ATOMS: atom_id res chain seq x y z
N LYS A 1 35.56 -19.65 -33.94
CA LYS A 1 35.11 -18.92 -35.15
C LYS A 1 33.80 -18.25 -34.82
N ARG A 2 33.86 -16.95 -34.62
CA ARG A 2 32.70 -16.06 -34.48
C ARG A 2 32.37 -15.44 -35.82
N PRO A 3 31.14 -15.19 -36.21
CA PRO A 3 30.82 -14.22 -37.24
C PRO A 3 30.49 -12.87 -36.63
N SER A 4 31.08 -11.81 -37.20
CA SER A 4 30.86 -10.39 -36.86
C SER A 4 29.60 -9.89 -37.55
N LEU A 5 28.80 -9.13 -36.80
CA LEU A 5 27.64 -8.41 -37.34
C LEU A 5 28.06 -6.97 -37.66
N VAL A 6 27.90 -6.58 -38.90
CA VAL A 6 28.13 -5.21 -39.39
C VAL A 6 26.78 -4.50 -39.38
N VAL A 7 26.73 -3.34 -38.73
CA VAL A 7 25.58 -2.42 -38.75
C VAL A 7 25.89 -1.30 -39.73
N VAL A 8 25.06 -1.19 -40.78
CA VAL A 8 25.09 -0.07 -41.74
C VAL A 8 24.13 1.00 -41.26
N MET A 9 24.63 2.20 -41.08
CA MET A 9 23.80 3.41 -40.84
C MET A 9 23.50 4.04 -42.22
N GLU A 10 22.21 4.18 -42.53
CA GLU A 10 21.76 5.08 -43.60
C GLU A 10 21.29 6.41 -43.00
N THR A 11 21.87 7.47 -43.52
CA THR A 11 21.51 8.87 -43.26
C THR A 11 20.55 9.34 -44.34
N THR A 12 19.39 9.86 -43.98
CA THR A 12 18.56 10.69 -44.87
C THR A 12 18.26 12.05 -44.26
N SER A 13 18.43 13.01 -45.12
CA SER A 13 18.44 14.46 -44.93
C SER A 13 17.07 15.09 -44.72
N GLN A 14 17.11 16.25 -44.05
CA GLN A 14 16.05 17.25 -43.86
C GLN A 14 15.42 17.79 -45.17
N PRO A 15 14.27 18.49 -45.03
CA PRO A 15 14.35 19.94 -45.16
C PRO A 15 13.53 20.76 -44.16
N SER A 16 14.03 21.95 -43.94
CA SER A 16 13.59 23.10 -43.17
C SER A 16 12.26 23.70 -43.62
N ALA A 17 11.42 24.15 -42.64
CA ALA A 17 10.35 25.12 -42.89
C ALA A 17 10.40 26.24 -41.86
N ASP A 18 10.68 27.44 -42.33
CA ASP A 18 10.64 28.74 -41.63
C ASP A 18 9.18 29.06 -41.21
N LEU A 19 8.97 29.38 -39.95
CA LEU A 19 7.77 30.08 -39.47
C LEU A 19 8.16 31.37 -38.77
N ARG A 20 7.90 32.48 -39.47
CA ARG A 20 8.01 33.86 -38.97
C ARG A 20 6.88 34.09 -37.96
N VAL A 21 7.19 34.45 -36.72
CA VAL A 21 6.25 34.93 -35.72
C VAL A 21 6.31 36.43 -35.62
N SER A 22 5.20 37.09 -35.90
CA SER A 22 4.90 38.51 -35.81
C SER A 22 4.92 38.99 -34.35
N SER A 23 5.59 40.11 -34.07
CA SER A 23 5.64 40.78 -32.78
C SER A 23 4.31 41.43 -32.43
N ALA A 24 3.72 41.04 -31.30
CA ALA A 24 2.61 41.73 -30.66
C ALA A 24 2.96 42.03 -29.18
N ALA A 25 2.55 43.21 -28.74
CA ALA A 25 2.89 43.96 -27.55
C ALA A 25 2.84 43.17 -26.21
N ARG A 26 3.80 43.52 -25.31
CA ARG A 26 3.87 43.06 -23.91
C ARG A 26 2.84 43.82 -23.05
N PRO A 27 2.03 43.13 -22.24
CA PRO A 27 1.25 43.79 -21.20
C PRO A 27 2.04 43.96 -19.91
N SER A 28 1.78 45.08 -19.20
CA SER A 28 2.48 45.57 -18.00
C SER A 28 2.37 44.62 -16.79
N GLY A 29 3.42 44.55 -15.97
CA GLY A 29 3.73 43.60 -14.93
C GLY A 29 2.82 43.51 -13.69
N LEU A 30 1.65 44.15 -13.64
CA LEU A 30 0.71 44.05 -12.49
C LEU A 30 -0.39 43.02 -12.66
N ALA A 31 -0.58 42.47 -13.84
CA ALA A 31 -1.63 41.46 -14.11
C ALA A 31 -1.16 40.01 -13.94
N LEU A 32 0.16 39.75 -13.84
CA LEU A 32 0.72 38.38 -13.78
C LEU A 32 0.68 37.74 -12.40
N ASN A 33 0.71 38.53 -11.32
CA ASN A 33 0.69 37.98 -9.95
C ASN A 33 -0.71 37.46 -9.53
N GLY A 34 -1.79 38.03 -10.04
CA GLY A 34 -3.15 37.55 -9.77
C GLY A 34 -3.50 36.26 -10.54
N LEU A 35 -2.96 36.11 -11.76
CA LEU A 35 -3.19 34.92 -12.58
C LEU A 35 -2.43 33.69 -12.07
N ASN A 36 -1.21 33.84 -11.57
CA ASN A 36 -0.43 32.73 -11.03
C ASN A 36 -1.00 32.18 -9.72
N ALA A 37 -1.55 33.03 -8.83
CA ALA A 37 -2.24 32.58 -7.62
C ALA A 37 -3.57 31.88 -7.96
N ALA A 38 -4.30 32.35 -8.98
CA ALA A 38 -5.53 31.68 -9.44
C ALA A 38 -5.25 30.36 -10.16
N TYR A 39 -4.16 30.27 -10.94
CA TYR A 39 -3.74 29.01 -11.59
C TYR A 39 -3.24 27.98 -10.59
N SER A 40 -2.50 28.36 -9.57
CA SER A 40 -2.05 27.46 -8.50
C SER A 40 -3.25 26.90 -7.70
N ASN A 41 -4.22 27.74 -7.37
CA ASN A 41 -5.44 27.30 -6.67
C ASN A 41 -6.39 26.47 -7.55
N MET A 42 -6.49 26.78 -8.85
CA MET A 42 -7.25 25.98 -9.79
C MET A 42 -6.58 24.63 -10.09
N SER A 43 -5.24 24.59 -10.22
CA SER A 43 -4.51 23.35 -10.42
C SER A 43 -4.62 22.41 -9.21
N GLY A 44 -4.56 22.93 -7.98
CA GLY A 44 -4.80 22.16 -6.76
C GLY A 44 -6.23 21.62 -6.66
N ARG A 45 -7.24 22.46 -6.96
CA ARG A 45 -8.66 22.04 -6.98
C ARG A 45 -8.98 21.07 -8.12
N LEU A 46 -8.38 21.24 -9.29
CA LEU A 46 -8.52 20.32 -10.42
C LEU A 46 -7.79 18.99 -10.16
N ALA A 47 -6.66 19.00 -9.47
CA ALA A 47 -5.94 17.79 -9.08
C ALA A 47 -6.73 16.98 -8.02
N VAL A 48 -7.31 17.65 -7.02
CA VAL A 48 -8.20 17.02 -6.01
C VAL A 48 -9.48 16.50 -6.66
N ALA A 49 -10.12 17.28 -7.53
CA ALA A 49 -11.32 16.85 -8.27
C ALA A 49 -11.01 15.69 -9.23
N ARG A 50 -9.87 15.72 -9.92
CA ARG A 50 -9.41 14.59 -10.78
C ARG A 50 -9.08 13.35 -9.96
N SER A 51 -8.48 13.47 -8.78
CA SER A 51 -8.20 12.35 -7.88
C SER A 51 -9.48 11.67 -7.38
N LEU A 52 -10.52 12.45 -7.07
CA LEU A 52 -11.83 11.91 -6.68
C LEU A 52 -12.62 11.34 -7.88
N ASP A 53 -12.58 11.99 -9.05
CA ASP A 53 -13.25 11.52 -10.26
C ASP A 53 -12.62 10.25 -10.86
N GLU A 54 -11.39 9.94 -10.52
CA GLU A 54 -10.67 8.83 -11.14
C GLU A 54 -10.67 7.55 -10.31
N VAL A 55 -10.84 7.63 -8.99
CA VAL A 55 -11.27 6.48 -8.18
C VAL A 55 -12.71 6.08 -8.55
N THR A 56 -13.55 7.03 -8.95
CA THR A 56 -14.89 6.77 -9.49
C THR A 56 -14.92 6.08 -10.86
N LYS A 57 -13.76 5.89 -11.54
CA LYS A 57 -13.67 5.14 -12.80
C LYS A 57 -13.23 3.69 -12.62
N ALA A 58 -12.71 3.30 -11.46
CA ALA A 58 -12.45 1.90 -11.17
C ALA A 58 -13.79 1.16 -11.15
N ARG A 59 -13.87 0.06 -11.89
CA ARG A 59 -15.07 -0.78 -11.98
C ARG A 59 -14.92 -2.06 -11.19
N ARG A 60 -13.68 -2.49 -10.97
CA ARG A 60 -13.37 -3.79 -10.40
C ARG A 60 -12.20 -3.72 -9.44
N VAL A 61 -12.37 -4.26 -8.23
CA VAL A 61 -11.29 -4.47 -7.25
C VAL A 61 -11.13 -5.96 -6.97
N ALA A 62 -9.92 -6.48 -7.25
CA ALA A 62 -9.52 -7.81 -6.80
C ALA A 62 -9.09 -7.76 -5.33
N PHE A 63 -9.45 -8.77 -4.54
CA PHE A 63 -9.03 -8.82 -3.15
C PHE A 63 -8.65 -10.25 -2.72
N PHE A 64 -7.80 -10.35 -1.69
CA PHE A 64 -7.43 -11.66 -1.13
C PHE A 64 -8.63 -12.25 -0.40
N GLY A 65 -9.27 -13.22 -1.08
CA GLY A 65 -10.50 -13.89 -0.68
C GLY A 65 -10.28 -15.12 0.22
N PRO A 66 -11.29 -15.91 0.36
CA PRO A 66 -12.65 -15.78 -0.21
C PRO A 66 -13.47 -14.65 0.41
N ALA A 67 -14.73 -14.50 -0.02
CA ALA A 67 -15.68 -13.59 0.64
C ALA A 67 -15.91 -14.01 2.10
N GLY A 68 -16.16 -13.04 2.99
CA GLY A 68 -16.31 -13.27 4.44
C GLY A 68 -14.98 -13.26 5.22
N THR A 69 -13.86 -12.91 4.59
CA THR A 69 -12.56 -12.73 5.26
C THR A 69 -12.42 -11.35 5.89
N PHE A 70 -11.39 -11.18 6.76
CA PHE A 70 -11.00 -9.86 7.27
C PHE A 70 -10.58 -8.90 6.15
N THR A 71 -10.02 -9.41 5.05
CA THR A 71 -9.68 -8.60 3.87
C THR A 71 -10.93 -7.98 3.26
N GLU A 72 -11.98 -8.75 3.04
CA GLU A 72 -13.25 -8.20 2.56
C GLU A 72 -13.89 -7.25 3.57
N GLN A 73 -13.83 -7.59 4.86
CA GLN A 73 -14.34 -6.71 5.92
C GLN A 73 -13.66 -5.34 5.87
N ALA A 74 -12.34 -5.31 5.76
CA ALA A 74 -11.58 -4.06 5.64
C ALA A 74 -11.94 -3.28 4.36
N LEU A 75 -12.07 -3.98 3.23
CA LEU A 75 -12.47 -3.38 1.95
C LEU A 75 -13.85 -2.71 2.05
N LEU A 76 -14.81 -3.37 2.71
CA LEU A 76 -16.18 -2.88 2.88
C LEU A 76 -16.27 -1.66 3.82
N THR A 77 -15.26 -1.35 4.63
CA THR A 77 -15.19 -0.09 5.38
C THR A 77 -14.98 1.12 4.47
N GLN A 78 -14.55 0.89 3.23
CA GLN A 78 -14.29 1.93 2.25
C GLN A 78 -15.49 2.03 1.30
N SER A 79 -16.32 3.06 1.46
CA SER A 79 -17.60 3.21 0.75
C SER A 79 -17.45 3.24 -0.79
N ASP A 80 -16.37 3.81 -1.30
CA ASP A 80 -16.03 3.86 -2.72
C ASP A 80 -15.67 2.47 -3.27
N LEU A 81 -14.94 1.66 -2.52
CA LEU A 81 -14.58 0.29 -2.90
C LEU A 81 -15.76 -0.69 -2.73
N ALA A 82 -16.60 -0.45 -1.73
CA ALA A 82 -17.81 -1.24 -1.52
C ALA A 82 -18.83 -1.09 -2.67
N ALA A 83 -18.78 0.03 -3.40
CA ALA A 83 -19.71 0.37 -4.49
C ALA A 83 -19.33 -0.24 -5.85
N ILE A 84 -18.13 -0.81 -6.00
CA ILE A 84 -17.65 -1.39 -7.26
C ILE A 84 -17.64 -2.92 -7.21
N GLU A 85 -17.44 -3.58 -8.36
CA GLU A 85 -17.35 -5.04 -8.45
C GLU A 85 -16.15 -5.56 -7.64
N ARG A 86 -16.39 -6.49 -6.71
CA ARG A 86 -15.39 -7.12 -5.87
C ARG A 86 -15.13 -8.54 -6.34
N VAL A 87 -13.87 -8.84 -6.69
CA VAL A 87 -13.46 -10.15 -7.23
C VAL A 87 -12.54 -10.84 -6.22
N PRO A 88 -13.02 -11.88 -5.51
CA PRO A 88 -12.18 -12.64 -4.60
C PRO A 88 -11.16 -13.50 -5.36
N MET A 89 -9.90 -13.40 -4.98
CA MET A 89 -8.80 -14.20 -5.52
C MET A 89 -8.29 -15.19 -4.46
N ARG A 90 -7.70 -16.29 -4.91
CA ARG A 90 -7.25 -17.38 -4.03
C ARG A 90 -5.99 -17.05 -3.26
N THR A 91 -5.09 -16.28 -3.87
CA THR A 91 -3.79 -15.90 -3.28
C THR A 91 -3.52 -14.41 -3.47
N VAL A 92 -2.60 -13.87 -2.68
CA VAL A 92 -2.13 -12.49 -2.86
C VAL A 92 -1.45 -12.29 -4.22
N PRO A 93 -0.57 -13.19 -4.70
CA PRO A 93 -0.05 -13.08 -6.07
C PRO A 93 -1.16 -12.99 -7.11
N ASP A 94 -2.21 -13.80 -7.06
CA ASP A 94 -3.33 -13.74 -8.03
C ASP A 94 -4.00 -12.35 -8.04
N VAL A 95 -4.12 -11.69 -6.87
CA VAL A 95 -4.65 -10.32 -6.78
C VAL A 95 -3.75 -9.35 -7.54
N LEU A 96 -2.44 -9.43 -7.31
CA LEU A 96 -1.46 -8.51 -7.91
C LEU A 96 -1.29 -8.77 -9.41
N ASP A 97 -1.32 -10.03 -9.83
CA ASP A 97 -1.35 -10.43 -11.24
C ASP A 97 -2.57 -9.86 -11.96
N ALA A 98 -3.77 -9.99 -11.37
CA ALA A 98 -5.01 -9.46 -11.95
C ALA A 98 -4.93 -7.95 -12.19
N VAL A 99 -4.31 -7.20 -11.26
CA VAL A 99 -4.11 -5.76 -11.43
C VAL A 99 -3.05 -5.46 -12.50
N SER A 100 -1.93 -6.18 -12.48
CA SER A 100 -0.84 -5.98 -13.43
C SER A 100 -1.27 -6.27 -14.87
N ASN A 101 -2.07 -7.32 -15.07
CA ASN A 101 -2.60 -7.72 -16.37
C ASN A 101 -3.79 -6.89 -16.85
N GLY A 102 -4.41 -6.09 -15.96
CA GLY A 102 -5.59 -5.28 -16.28
C GLY A 102 -6.93 -6.00 -16.14
N ASP A 103 -6.94 -7.21 -15.57
CA ASP A 103 -8.17 -7.97 -15.27
C ASP A 103 -8.95 -7.33 -14.11
N ALA A 104 -8.26 -6.58 -13.25
CA ALA A 104 -8.83 -5.69 -12.26
C ALA A 104 -8.18 -4.31 -12.32
N ASP A 105 -8.93 -3.26 -11.93
CA ASP A 105 -8.39 -1.90 -11.86
C ASP A 105 -7.53 -1.69 -10.63
N LEU A 106 -7.95 -2.30 -9.52
CA LEU A 106 -7.36 -2.16 -8.20
C LEU A 106 -7.20 -3.53 -7.54
N GLY A 107 -6.22 -3.64 -6.64
CA GLY A 107 -6.01 -4.81 -5.78
C GLY A 107 -6.04 -4.42 -4.30
N PHE A 108 -6.62 -5.27 -3.46
CA PHE A 108 -6.68 -5.03 -2.02
C PHE A 108 -6.14 -6.23 -1.26
N VAL A 109 -5.03 -6.02 -0.53
CA VAL A 109 -4.26 -7.10 0.10
C VAL A 109 -3.75 -6.70 1.49
N PRO A 110 -3.59 -7.65 2.44
CA PRO A 110 -2.94 -7.39 3.72
C PRO A 110 -1.43 -7.20 3.53
N ILE A 111 -0.82 -6.26 4.27
CA ILE A 111 0.63 -6.02 4.22
C ILE A 111 1.33 -6.21 5.57
N GLU A 112 0.61 -6.00 6.67
CA GLU A 112 1.14 -6.13 8.02
C GLU A 112 0.04 -6.46 9.03
N ASN A 113 0.37 -7.27 10.03
CA ASN A 113 -0.48 -7.49 11.20
C ASN A 113 0.31 -7.13 12.46
N SER A 114 -0.33 -6.51 13.46
CA SER A 114 0.34 -6.03 14.68
C SER A 114 0.92 -7.15 15.56
N ILE A 115 0.44 -8.38 15.42
CA ILE A 115 0.92 -9.56 16.17
C ILE A 115 1.91 -10.37 15.34
N GLU A 116 1.55 -10.71 14.10
CA GLU A 116 2.33 -11.58 13.21
C GLU A 116 3.45 -10.84 12.45
N GLY A 117 3.37 -9.51 12.40
CA GLY A 117 4.32 -8.68 11.66
C GLY A 117 4.00 -8.60 10.16
N THR A 118 5.05 -8.54 9.36
CA THR A 118 4.95 -8.32 7.91
C THR A 118 4.33 -9.51 7.18
N VAL A 119 3.37 -9.24 6.31
CA VAL A 119 2.85 -10.24 5.36
C VAL A 119 3.85 -10.38 4.20
N ASN A 120 4.77 -11.32 4.37
CA ASN A 120 5.94 -11.49 3.49
C ASN A 120 5.55 -11.69 2.01
N PHE A 121 4.48 -12.42 1.72
CA PHE A 121 4.02 -12.66 0.34
C PHE A 121 3.66 -11.37 -0.37
N THR A 122 2.90 -10.48 0.27
CA THR A 122 2.54 -9.16 -0.27
C THR A 122 3.78 -8.30 -0.46
N GLN A 123 4.63 -8.25 0.57
CA GLN A 123 5.84 -7.43 0.55
C GLN A 123 6.78 -7.86 -0.57
N ASP A 124 7.07 -9.17 -0.67
CA ASP A 124 7.97 -9.71 -1.68
C ASP A 124 7.45 -9.50 -3.10
N ALA A 125 6.14 -9.72 -3.32
CA ALA A 125 5.53 -9.53 -4.62
C ALA A 125 5.60 -8.06 -5.08
N LEU A 126 5.34 -7.09 -4.18
CA LEU A 126 5.48 -5.67 -4.50
C LEU A 126 6.94 -5.25 -4.72
N VAL A 127 7.89 -5.89 -4.03
CA VAL A 127 9.32 -5.57 -4.16
C VAL A 127 9.91 -6.13 -5.46
N PHE A 128 9.62 -7.39 -5.80
CA PHE A 128 10.37 -8.13 -6.80
C PHE A 128 9.60 -8.46 -8.07
N ASP A 129 8.26 -8.64 -7.96
CA ASP A 129 7.50 -9.30 -9.02
C ASP A 129 6.58 -8.34 -9.78
N HIS A 130 6.12 -7.25 -9.16
CA HIS A 130 5.13 -6.34 -9.74
C HIS A 130 5.57 -4.87 -9.69
N GLU A 131 5.23 -4.10 -10.73
CA GLU A 131 5.40 -2.64 -10.79
C GLU A 131 4.08 -1.94 -10.45
N LEU A 132 3.51 -2.26 -9.26
CA LEU A 132 2.28 -1.67 -8.75
C LEU A 132 2.59 -0.62 -7.69
N LEU A 133 1.70 0.37 -7.59
CA LEU A 133 1.80 1.46 -6.63
C LEU A 133 0.74 1.33 -5.54
N ILE A 134 1.14 1.48 -4.29
CA ILE A 134 0.22 1.60 -3.17
C ILE A 134 -0.47 2.96 -3.28
N GLN A 135 -1.80 2.96 -3.23
CA GLN A 135 -2.64 4.14 -3.39
C GLN A 135 -3.40 4.52 -2.12
N ARG A 136 -3.57 3.58 -1.19
CA ARG A 136 -4.26 3.80 0.09
C ARG A 136 -3.85 2.75 1.09
N GLU A 137 -3.89 3.13 2.37
CA GLU A 137 -3.73 2.25 3.51
C GLU A 137 -5.05 2.19 4.28
N VAL A 138 -5.44 1.00 4.72
CA VAL A 138 -6.62 0.77 5.57
C VAL A 138 -6.20 -0.08 6.75
N VAL A 139 -6.56 0.32 7.97
CA VAL A 139 -6.31 -0.45 9.18
C VAL A 139 -7.65 -0.97 9.70
N LEU A 140 -7.71 -2.24 10.02
CA LEU A 140 -8.87 -2.92 10.59
C LEU A 140 -8.49 -3.55 11.93
N ASP A 141 -9.30 -3.33 12.95
CA ASP A 141 -9.24 -4.09 14.20
C ASP A 141 -9.75 -5.52 13.95
N ILE A 142 -8.95 -6.51 14.35
CA ILE A 142 -9.23 -7.93 14.11
C ILE A 142 -9.94 -8.50 15.31
N GLU A 143 -11.23 -8.75 15.18
CA GLU A 143 -12.06 -9.41 16.18
C GLU A 143 -12.30 -10.87 15.78
N HIS A 144 -11.68 -11.81 16.49
CA HIS A 144 -11.96 -13.23 16.33
C HIS A 144 -13.25 -13.63 17.08
N CYS A 145 -14.16 -14.29 16.37
CA CYS A 145 -15.43 -14.79 16.91
C CYS A 145 -15.54 -16.31 16.75
N ILE A 146 -16.26 -16.96 17.64
CA ILE A 146 -16.76 -18.31 17.41
C ILE A 146 -18.08 -18.22 16.65
N LEU A 147 -18.14 -18.84 15.49
CA LEU A 147 -19.34 -18.95 14.65
C LEU A 147 -19.83 -20.40 14.65
N GLY A 148 -21.12 -20.59 14.86
CA GLY A 148 -21.77 -21.90 14.82
C GLY A 148 -23.09 -21.83 14.07
N ARG A 149 -23.69 -23.00 13.80
CA ARG A 149 -25.01 -23.06 13.19
C ARG A 149 -26.07 -22.56 14.17
N PRO A 150 -27.20 -22.04 13.68
CA PRO A 150 -28.32 -21.65 14.54
C PRO A 150 -28.72 -22.73 15.53
N GLY A 151 -28.87 -22.34 16.80
CA GLY A 151 -29.20 -23.22 17.90
C GLY A 151 -28.03 -24.03 18.48
N THR A 152 -26.80 -23.90 17.97
CA THR A 152 -25.60 -24.50 18.56
C THR A 152 -25.16 -23.67 19.77
N THR A 153 -24.79 -24.33 20.88
CA THR A 153 -24.13 -23.66 22.03
C THR A 153 -22.66 -24.03 22.09
N LEU A 154 -21.85 -23.24 22.81
CA LEU A 154 -20.41 -23.55 22.99
C LEU A 154 -20.17 -24.95 23.58
N ARG A 155 -21.07 -25.43 24.43
CA ARG A 155 -20.93 -26.76 25.05
C ARG A 155 -21.14 -27.92 24.06
N ASP A 156 -21.85 -27.66 22.95
CA ASP A 156 -22.10 -28.65 21.92
C ASP A 156 -20.92 -28.80 20.96
N VAL A 157 -20.02 -27.81 20.92
CA VAL A 157 -18.89 -27.76 19.96
C VAL A 157 -17.89 -28.87 20.25
N LYS A 158 -17.69 -29.76 19.28
CA LYS A 158 -16.73 -30.86 19.32
C LYS A 158 -15.55 -30.64 18.35
N VAL A 159 -15.77 -29.89 17.31
CA VAL A 159 -14.75 -29.59 16.29
C VAL A 159 -14.70 -28.07 16.06
N LEU A 160 -13.49 -27.51 16.11
CA LEU A 160 -13.23 -26.10 15.86
C LEU A 160 -12.32 -25.95 14.64
N LEU A 161 -12.80 -25.20 13.64
CA LEU A 161 -12.09 -24.97 12.39
C LEU A 161 -11.58 -23.54 12.33
N SER A 162 -10.33 -23.34 11.91
CA SER A 162 -9.80 -22.05 11.46
C SER A 162 -8.44 -22.24 10.79
N ILE A 163 -7.83 -21.12 10.37
CA ILE A 163 -6.41 -21.11 10.02
C ILE A 163 -5.55 -21.25 11.28
N PRO A 164 -4.37 -21.88 11.19
CA PRO A 164 -3.49 -22.11 12.34
C PRO A 164 -3.16 -20.84 13.13
N VAL A 165 -2.92 -19.72 12.42
CA VAL A 165 -2.63 -18.41 13.03
C VAL A 165 -3.79 -17.93 13.91
N ALA A 166 -5.05 -17.95 13.41
CA ALA A 166 -6.21 -17.52 14.18
C ALA A 166 -6.44 -18.42 15.40
N THR A 167 -6.23 -19.72 15.25
CA THR A 167 -6.32 -20.66 16.38
C THR A 167 -5.26 -20.38 17.45
N ALA A 168 -4.03 -20.08 17.04
CA ALA A 168 -2.93 -19.73 17.96
C ALA A 168 -3.22 -18.44 18.72
N GLN A 169 -3.81 -17.44 18.07
CA GLN A 169 -4.21 -16.16 18.69
C GLN A 169 -5.42 -16.27 19.64
N CYS A 170 -6.10 -17.42 19.67
CA CYS A 170 -7.24 -17.69 20.55
C CYS A 170 -6.97 -18.90 21.50
N HIS A 171 -5.69 -19.24 21.71
CA HIS A 171 -5.28 -20.46 22.42
C HIS A 171 -5.83 -20.53 23.84
N ASN A 172 -5.76 -19.44 24.61
CA ASN A 172 -6.23 -19.42 26.00
C ASN A 172 -7.76 -19.64 26.08
N PHE A 173 -8.52 -18.96 25.21
CA PHE A 173 -9.95 -19.16 25.14
C PHE A 173 -10.30 -20.62 24.80
N VAL A 174 -9.68 -21.20 23.77
CA VAL A 174 -9.93 -22.60 23.36
C VAL A 174 -9.60 -23.56 24.50
N ARG A 175 -8.48 -23.39 25.17
CA ARG A 175 -8.04 -24.25 26.28
C ARG A 175 -8.98 -24.20 27.49
N THR A 176 -9.55 -23.02 27.81
CA THR A 176 -10.38 -22.82 28.99
C THR A 176 -11.85 -23.14 28.76
N GLU A 177 -12.41 -22.68 27.64
CA GLU A 177 -13.85 -22.79 27.36
C GLU A 177 -14.21 -24.01 26.52
N LEU A 178 -13.24 -24.57 25.75
CA LEU A 178 -13.42 -25.70 24.86
C LEU A 178 -12.33 -26.78 25.05
N PRO A 179 -12.06 -27.24 26.27
CA PRO A 179 -10.88 -28.07 26.57
C PRO A 179 -10.84 -29.43 25.87
N SER A 180 -12.01 -29.92 25.38
CA SER A 180 -12.10 -31.20 24.70
C SER A 180 -12.36 -31.09 23.21
N VAL A 181 -12.25 -29.87 22.63
CA VAL A 181 -12.52 -29.65 21.22
C VAL A 181 -11.37 -30.20 20.35
N GLU A 182 -11.73 -30.84 19.25
CA GLU A 182 -10.77 -31.17 18.19
C GLU A 182 -10.55 -29.94 17.32
N VAL A 183 -9.29 -29.49 17.18
CA VAL A 183 -8.95 -28.36 16.32
C VAL A 183 -8.53 -28.87 14.95
N ARG A 184 -9.17 -28.36 13.88
CA ARG A 184 -8.85 -28.68 12.49
C ARG A 184 -8.47 -27.43 11.72
N ALA A 185 -7.49 -27.56 10.83
CA ALA A 185 -7.06 -26.46 9.97
C ALA A 185 -7.98 -26.30 8.76
N ALA A 186 -8.21 -25.03 8.40
CA ALA A 186 -8.82 -24.62 7.14
C ALA A 186 -7.87 -23.66 6.39
N ASN A 187 -8.11 -23.43 5.09
CA ASN A 187 -7.25 -22.55 4.28
C ASN A 187 -7.53 -21.05 4.53
N SER A 188 -8.73 -20.72 5.03
CA SER A 188 -9.08 -19.36 5.46
C SER A 188 -10.13 -19.41 6.57
N THR A 189 -10.26 -18.29 7.31
CA THR A 189 -11.30 -18.12 8.33
C THR A 189 -12.72 -18.19 7.73
N ALA A 190 -12.90 -17.65 6.53
CA ALA A 190 -14.16 -17.71 5.81
C ALA A 190 -14.48 -19.13 5.27
N GLU A 191 -13.46 -19.86 4.82
CA GLU A 191 -13.63 -21.28 4.47
C GLU A 191 -14.04 -22.11 5.69
N ALA A 192 -13.45 -21.87 6.84
CA ALA A 192 -13.86 -22.52 8.08
C ALA A 192 -15.34 -22.26 8.38
N ALA A 193 -15.83 -21.03 8.23
CA ALA A 193 -17.23 -20.68 8.40
C ALA A 193 -18.12 -21.41 7.36
N ARG A 194 -17.72 -21.46 6.09
CA ARG A 194 -18.43 -22.18 5.03
C ARG A 194 -18.57 -23.66 5.35
N LEU A 195 -17.47 -24.32 5.75
CA LEU A 195 -17.46 -25.74 6.11
C LEU A 195 -18.40 -26.05 7.28
N VAL A 196 -18.45 -25.17 8.30
CA VAL A 196 -19.39 -25.29 9.42
C VAL A 196 -20.83 -25.16 8.96
N ALA A 197 -21.11 -24.28 8.00
CA ALA A 197 -22.47 -24.11 7.45
C ALA A 197 -22.93 -25.32 6.65
N GLU A 198 -22.03 -25.94 5.89
CA GLU A 198 -22.32 -27.09 5.02
C GLU A 198 -22.48 -28.42 5.80
N ASP A 199 -21.78 -28.57 6.92
CA ASP A 199 -21.85 -29.80 7.73
C ASP A 199 -23.11 -29.82 8.59
N GLN A 200 -24.05 -30.68 8.24
CA GLN A 200 -25.31 -30.85 8.97
C GLN A 200 -25.25 -31.86 10.12
N ALA A 201 -24.21 -32.66 10.19
CA ALA A 201 -24.14 -33.83 11.07
C ALA A 201 -23.35 -33.60 12.35
N SER A 202 -22.41 -32.67 12.37
CA SER A 202 -21.49 -32.50 13.49
C SER A 202 -21.63 -31.14 14.18
N ALA A 203 -21.34 -31.17 15.48
CA ALA A 203 -21.28 -29.99 16.31
C ALA A 203 -19.97 -29.24 16.04
N MET A 204 -19.89 -28.57 14.89
CA MET A 204 -18.74 -27.78 14.47
C MET A 204 -18.93 -26.28 14.75
N ALA A 205 -17.81 -25.60 14.98
CA ALA A 205 -17.75 -24.16 15.01
C ALA A 205 -16.49 -23.65 14.27
N ALA A 206 -16.51 -22.40 13.85
CA ALA A 206 -15.37 -21.76 13.21
C ALA A 206 -14.86 -20.57 14.04
N ILE A 207 -13.54 -20.36 14.05
CA ILE A 207 -12.99 -19.05 14.40
C ILE A 207 -12.93 -18.22 13.11
N ALA A 208 -13.73 -17.15 13.06
CA ALA A 208 -13.84 -16.30 11.89
C ALA A 208 -14.30 -14.88 12.29
N PRO A 209 -14.23 -13.89 11.38
CA PRO A 209 -14.80 -12.57 11.63
C PRO A 209 -16.32 -12.62 11.69
N ALA A 210 -16.92 -11.72 12.48
CA ALA A 210 -18.36 -11.70 12.70
C ALA A 210 -19.19 -11.51 11.41
N ASN A 211 -18.66 -10.82 10.40
CA ASN A 211 -19.34 -10.59 9.12
C ASN A 211 -19.51 -11.87 8.28
N ALA A 212 -18.74 -12.91 8.56
CA ALA A 212 -18.94 -14.23 7.92
C ALA A 212 -20.25 -14.92 8.38
N ALA A 213 -20.73 -14.61 9.59
CA ALA A 213 -21.92 -15.27 10.14
C ALA A 213 -23.17 -15.07 9.25
N PRO A 214 -23.63 -13.85 8.94
CA PRO A 214 -24.80 -13.66 8.07
C PRO A 214 -24.58 -14.18 6.65
N MET A 215 -23.33 -14.17 6.14
CA MET A 215 -23.01 -14.63 4.79
C MET A 215 -23.22 -16.13 4.63
N TYR A 216 -22.89 -16.91 5.66
CA TYR A 216 -22.99 -18.38 5.63
C TYR A 216 -24.17 -18.92 6.43
N GLY A 217 -25.09 -18.05 6.91
CA GLY A 217 -26.25 -18.48 7.72
C GLY A 217 -25.85 -19.05 9.07
N LEU A 218 -24.77 -18.54 9.66
CA LEU A 218 -24.29 -18.89 10.99
C LEU A 218 -24.66 -17.84 12.03
N GLU A 219 -24.51 -18.20 13.31
CA GLU A 219 -24.68 -17.32 14.47
C GLU A 219 -23.34 -17.11 15.17
N VAL A 220 -23.17 -15.91 15.76
CA VAL A 220 -22.01 -15.63 16.60
C VAL A 220 -22.25 -16.17 18.00
N LEU A 221 -21.58 -17.26 18.36
CA LEU A 221 -21.68 -17.91 19.67
C LEU A 221 -20.89 -17.17 20.74
N ARG A 222 -19.73 -16.61 20.36
CA ARG A 222 -18.88 -15.80 21.22
C ARG A 222 -18.09 -14.78 20.40
N ARG A 223 -18.00 -13.55 20.92
CA ARG A 223 -17.18 -12.47 20.35
C ARG A 223 -15.88 -12.29 21.12
N ASN A 224 -14.92 -11.68 20.44
CA ASN A 224 -13.66 -11.18 21.02
C ASN A 224 -12.92 -12.24 21.86
N ILE A 225 -12.57 -13.36 21.19
CA ILE A 225 -11.94 -14.52 21.84
C ILE A 225 -10.42 -14.50 21.72
N ALA A 226 -9.82 -13.46 21.15
CA ALA A 226 -8.38 -13.35 20.98
C ALA A 226 -7.67 -13.17 22.33
N ASP A 227 -6.47 -13.76 22.46
CA ASP A 227 -5.63 -13.72 23.66
C ASP A 227 -4.99 -12.35 23.87
N HIS A 228 -4.84 -11.56 22.80
CA HIS A 228 -4.21 -10.24 22.80
C HIS A 228 -5.19 -9.18 22.33
N GLU A 229 -5.29 -8.10 23.10
CA GLU A 229 -6.02 -6.88 22.71
C GLU A 229 -5.22 -6.09 21.68
N GLY A 230 -5.91 -5.27 20.87
CA GLY A 230 -5.26 -4.38 19.89
C GLY A 230 -4.69 -5.10 18.67
N ASN A 231 -5.21 -6.29 18.34
CA ASN A 231 -4.87 -6.96 17.09
C ASN A 231 -5.40 -6.14 15.90
N GLN A 232 -4.50 -5.63 15.08
CA GLN A 232 -4.82 -4.82 13.90
C GLN A 232 -4.12 -5.40 12.68
N THR A 233 -4.81 -5.36 11.54
CA THR A 233 -4.21 -5.67 10.25
C THR A 233 -4.26 -4.43 9.36
N ARG A 234 -3.11 -4.13 8.77
CA ARG A 234 -2.95 -3.09 7.77
C ARG A 234 -3.11 -3.72 6.39
N PHE A 235 -3.99 -3.15 5.60
CA PHE A 235 -4.23 -3.49 4.21
C PHE A 235 -3.80 -2.35 3.31
N VAL A 236 -3.44 -2.68 2.07
CA VAL A 236 -3.11 -1.68 1.06
C VAL A 236 -3.97 -1.88 -0.19
N LEU A 237 -4.40 -0.75 -0.75
CA LEU A 237 -4.98 -0.67 -2.07
C LEU A 237 -3.86 -0.40 -3.06
N VAL A 238 -3.74 -1.23 -4.09
CA VAL A 238 -2.70 -1.11 -5.12
C VAL A 238 -3.32 -0.91 -6.50
N GLY A 239 -2.60 -0.20 -7.36
CA GLY A 239 -2.98 0.01 -8.75
C GLY A 239 -1.74 0.24 -9.61
N ARG A 240 -1.91 0.36 -10.97
CA ARG A 240 -0.79 0.41 -11.92
C ARG A 240 -0.01 1.72 -11.90
N ASP A 241 -0.66 2.87 -12.12
CA ASP A 241 0.06 4.08 -12.57
C ASP A 241 -0.30 5.35 -11.80
N ARG A 242 -0.98 5.25 -10.65
CA ARG A 242 -1.52 6.43 -9.98
C ARG A 242 -0.91 6.65 -8.61
N ILE A 243 -0.53 7.89 -8.37
CA ILE A 243 -0.16 8.39 -7.05
C ILE A 243 -1.30 9.31 -6.61
N PRO A 244 -1.97 9.04 -5.49
CA PRO A 244 -2.99 9.92 -4.93
C PRO A 244 -2.48 11.33 -4.71
N ALA A 245 -3.35 12.31 -4.69
CA ALA A 245 -3.00 13.67 -4.31
C ALA A 245 -2.58 13.72 -2.83
N ARG A 246 -1.65 14.61 -2.54
CA ARG A 246 -1.17 14.90 -1.18
C ARG A 246 -2.34 15.27 -0.26
N THR A 247 -2.39 14.66 0.92
CA THR A 247 -3.39 14.93 1.97
C THR A 247 -2.83 15.68 3.17
N GLY A 248 -1.51 15.73 3.32
CA GLY A 248 -0.81 16.24 4.51
C GLY A 248 -0.61 15.20 5.61
N HIS A 249 -1.24 14.04 5.50
CA HIS A 249 -0.99 12.87 6.34
C HIS A 249 -0.74 11.67 5.42
N ASP A 250 0.44 11.65 4.82
CA ASP A 250 0.79 10.70 3.77
C ASP A 250 1.99 9.87 4.19
N LYS A 251 2.12 8.73 3.56
CA LYS A 251 3.22 7.80 3.70
C LYS A 251 3.82 7.50 2.32
N THR A 252 5.13 7.45 2.24
CA THR A 252 5.87 7.03 1.05
C THR A 252 6.57 5.72 1.30
N GLY A 253 6.29 4.73 0.44
CA GLY A 253 6.96 3.44 0.41
C GLY A 253 8.03 3.40 -0.68
N LEU A 254 9.20 2.86 -0.37
CA LEU A 254 10.28 2.65 -1.33
C LEU A 254 11.13 1.43 -1.01
N VAL A 255 11.86 0.94 -2.00
CA VAL A 255 12.85 -0.12 -1.85
C VAL A 255 14.20 0.42 -2.30
N VAL A 256 15.20 0.31 -1.43
CA VAL A 256 16.58 0.70 -1.76
C VAL A 256 17.40 -0.56 -1.98
N PHE A 257 17.87 -0.75 -3.21
CA PHE A 257 18.83 -1.79 -3.57
C PHE A 257 20.23 -1.21 -3.41
N GLN A 258 21.01 -1.77 -2.50
CA GLN A 258 22.36 -1.31 -2.25
C GLN A 258 23.26 -1.45 -3.49
N ARG A 259 24.18 -0.53 -3.69
CA ARG A 259 25.20 -0.63 -4.74
C ARG A 259 26.24 -1.71 -4.39
N ALA A 260 26.61 -1.79 -3.13
CA ALA A 260 27.51 -2.80 -2.57
C ALA A 260 27.14 -3.05 -1.11
N ASP A 261 27.36 -4.27 -0.63
CA ASP A 261 27.24 -4.60 0.79
C ASP A 261 28.54 -4.22 1.51
N GLU A 262 28.59 -2.99 1.99
CA GLU A 262 29.75 -2.42 2.67
C GLU A 262 29.38 -1.95 4.10
N PRO A 263 30.31 -2.02 5.05
CA PRO A 263 30.10 -1.47 6.39
C PRO A 263 29.66 -0.01 6.33
N GLY A 264 28.49 0.29 6.94
CA GLY A 264 27.92 1.64 6.97
C GLY A 264 26.95 1.95 5.84
N SER A 265 26.75 1.10 4.85
CA SER A 265 25.83 1.34 3.72
C SER A 265 24.38 1.63 4.16
N LEU A 266 23.86 0.86 5.12
CA LEU A 266 22.55 1.11 5.71
C LEU A 266 22.52 2.47 6.45
N ILE A 267 23.57 2.82 7.18
CA ILE A 267 23.66 4.11 7.87
C ILE A 267 23.58 5.24 6.87
N GLY A 268 24.27 5.12 5.73
CA GLY A 268 24.21 6.11 4.64
C GLY A 268 22.80 6.30 4.08
N ILE A 269 22.01 5.22 3.95
CA ILE A 269 20.60 5.30 3.55
C ILE A 269 19.76 6.04 4.62
N LEU A 270 19.93 5.67 5.89
CA LEU A 270 19.17 6.26 7.00
C LEU A 270 19.49 7.74 7.21
N GLN A 271 20.75 8.16 6.94
CA GLN A 271 21.17 9.55 7.03
C GLN A 271 20.41 10.47 6.08
N GLU A 272 19.98 9.99 4.90
CA GLU A 272 19.19 10.79 3.96
C GLU A 272 17.84 11.23 4.55
N PHE A 273 17.22 10.36 5.33
CA PHE A 273 15.97 10.65 6.04
C PHE A 273 16.23 11.49 7.31
N ALA A 274 17.25 11.12 8.09
CA ALA A 274 17.56 11.77 9.36
C ALA A 274 17.97 13.25 9.16
N ALA A 275 18.80 13.55 8.16
CA ALA A 275 19.22 14.91 7.83
C ALA A 275 18.03 15.81 7.48
N ARG A 276 16.98 15.23 6.92
CA ARG A 276 15.76 15.94 6.51
C ARG A 276 14.64 15.85 7.55
N ARG A 277 14.89 15.20 8.69
CA ARG A 277 13.93 14.97 9.77
C ARG A 277 12.66 14.23 9.29
N ILE A 278 12.80 13.35 8.30
CA ILE A 278 11.75 12.47 7.84
C ILE A 278 11.67 11.29 8.81
N ASN A 279 10.50 11.06 9.38
CA ASN A 279 10.27 9.93 10.28
C ASN A 279 10.09 8.64 9.48
N LEU A 280 10.76 7.56 9.91
CA LEU A 280 10.59 6.22 9.34
C LEU A 280 9.58 5.44 10.16
N GLN A 281 8.51 5.01 9.51
CA GLN A 281 7.47 4.17 10.11
C GLN A 281 7.89 2.70 10.17
N GLN A 282 8.59 2.25 9.14
CA GLN A 282 9.01 0.85 9.03
C GLN A 282 10.30 0.74 8.20
N LEU A 283 11.17 -0.17 8.62
CA LEU A 283 12.37 -0.56 7.90
C LEU A 283 12.45 -2.10 7.89
N LEU A 284 12.48 -2.70 6.72
CA LEU A 284 12.59 -4.13 6.53
C LEU A 284 13.81 -4.45 5.68
N SER A 285 14.65 -5.39 6.13
CA SER A 285 15.72 -5.96 5.33
C SER A 285 15.21 -7.22 4.62
N ARG A 286 15.40 -7.28 3.30
CA ARG A 286 14.99 -8.42 2.47
C ARG A 286 16.15 -8.90 1.60
N PRO A 287 16.42 -10.22 1.52
CA PRO A 287 17.39 -10.74 0.56
C PRO A 287 16.89 -10.47 -0.86
N THR A 288 17.79 -10.07 -1.75
CA THR A 288 17.42 -9.65 -3.12
C THR A 288 16.96 -10.79 -4.02
N LYS A 289 17.06 -12.04 -3.56
CA LYS A 289 16.79 -13.26 -4.36
C LYS A 289 17.71 -13.38 -5.61
N ARG A 290 18.74 -12.53 -5.71
CA ARG A 290 19.74 -12.53 -6.79
C ARG A 290 21.12 -12.72 -6.15
N GLY A 291 21.90 -13.67 -6.61
CA GLY A 291 23.30 -13.83 -6.17
C GLY A 291 23.54 -14.66 -4.91
N GLY A 292 22.54 -15.18 -4.23
CA GLY A 292 22.72 -16.03 -3.03
C GLY A 292 22.51 -15.29 -1.71
N LEU A 293 23.11 -15.80 -0.62
CA LEU A 293 23.07 -15.17 0.71
C LEU A 293 24.07 -14.02 0.77
N GLY A 294 23.63 -12.84 1.22
CA GLY A 294 24.47 -11.67 1.43
C GLY A 294 24.00 -10.40 0.75
N ASP A 295 23.25 -10.50 -0.36
CA ASP A 295 22.70 -9.32 -1.03
C ASP A 295 21.33 -8.95 -0.46
N TYR A 296 21.22 -7.73 0.07
CA TYR A 296 19.98 -7.24 0.70
C TYR A 296 19.48 -5.98 0.01
N CYS A 297 18.15 -5.81 0.01
CA CYS A 297 17.49 -4.53 -0.21
C CYS A 297 16.75 -4.11 1.07
N PHE A 298 16.52 -2.81 1.21
CA PHE A 298 15.80 -2.24 2.33
C PHE A 298 14.47 -1.67 1.85
N VAL A 299 13.38 -2.20 2.41
CA VAL A 299 12.04 -1.65 2.22
C VAL A 299 11.80 -0.64 3.32
N ILE A 300 11.46 0.58 2.94
CA ILE A 300 11.31 1.71 3.84
C ILE A 300 9.93 2.32 3.63
N TYR A 301 9.21 2.51 4.72
CA TYR A 301 8.00 3.33 4.76
C TYR A 301 8.26 4.54 5.62
N ALA A 302 8.14 5.72 5.03
CA ALA A 302 8.45 7.00 5.65
C ALA A 302 7.26 7.95 5.63
N ASP A 303 7.18 8.85 6.59
CA ASP A 303 6.18 9.89 6.64
C ASP A 303 6.46 10.95 5.57
N GLY A 304 5.41 11.35 4.85
CA GLY A 304 5.46 12.39 3.82
C GLY A 304 5.04 11.89 2.46
N HIS A 305 4.84 12.82 1.53
CA HIS A 305 4.41 12.57 0.17
C HIS A 305 5.51 12.92 -0.82
N ILE A 306 5.58 12.24 -1.97
CA ILE A 306 6.57 12.55 -3.03
C ILE A 306 6.45 13.99 -3.57
N ALA A 307 5.30 14.63 -3.41
CA ALA A 307 5.10 16.04 -3.74
C ALA A 307 5.67 17.01 -2.68
N ASP A 308 6.14 16.51 -1.53
CA ASP A 308 6.87 17.30 -0.55
C ASP A 308 8.31 17.42 -1.01
N GLU A 309 8.85 18.65 -1.10
CA GLU A 309 10.22 18.90 -1.56
C GLU A 309 11.25 18.13 -0.71
N VAL A 310 11.01 18.02 0.58
CA VAL A 310 11.86 17.28 1.52
C VAL A 310 11.95 15.80 1.16
N MET A 311 10.80 15.16 0.84
CA MET A 311 10.73 13.77 0.43
C MET A 311 11.35 13.57 -0.97
N ALA A 312 11.01 14.45 -1.91
CA ALA A 312 11.55 14.39 -3.27
C ALA A 312 13.08 14.53 -3.28
N ASP A 313 13.64 15.40 -2.42
CA ASP A 313 15.07 15.58 -2.28
C ASP A 313 15.76 14.35 -1.67
N ALA A 314 15.16 13.73 -0.65
CA ALA A 314 15.66 12.48 -0.09
C ALA A 314 15.71 11.36 -1.15
N LEU A 315 14.64 11.20 -1.94
CA LEU A 315 14.60 10.19 -3.01
C LEU A 315 15.62 10.48 -4.12
N ARG A 316 15.84 11.74 -4.46
CA ARG A 316 16.85 12.15 -5.44
C ARG A 316 18.26 11.74 -4.99
N ASP A 317 18.60 12.03 -3.74
CA ASP A 317 19.89 11.65 -3.17
C ASP A 317 20.07 10.13 -3.08
N LEU A 318 19.06 9.41 -2.60
CA LEU A 318 19.07 7.95 -2.59
C LEU A 318 19.28 7.37 -4.00
N ARG A 319 18.57 7.91 -5.00
CA ARG A 319 18.68 7.43 -6.39
C ARG A 319 20.07 7.67 -6.99
N THR A 320 20.77 8.75 -6.58
CA THR A 320 22.12 9.04 -7.07
C THR A 320 23.20 8.22 -6.35
N LYS A 321 23.00 7.90 -5.07
CA LYS A 321 24.01 7.26 -4.22
C LYS A 321 23.91 5.73 -4.22
N GLN A 322 22.70 5.18 -4.37
CA GLN A 322 22.43 3.73 -4.27
C GLN A 322 22.43 3.03 -5.66
N GLY A 323 22.39 1.71 -5.67
CA GLY A 323 22.36 0.91 -6.90
C GLY A 323 21.06 1.06 -7.67
N ASN A 324 19.94 1.01 -6.97
CA ASN A 324 18.61 1.26 -7.49
C ASN A 324 17.66 1.66 -6.37
N VAL A 325 16.63 2.44 -6.70
CA VAL A 325 15.51 2.77 -5.82
C VAL A 325 14.21 2.48 -6.56
N LYS A 326 13.39 1.59 -6.01
CA LYS A 326 12.04 1.32 -6.49
C LYS A 326 11.05 2.10 -5.63
N PHE A 327 10.17 2.85 -6.27
CA PHE A 327 9.10 3.59 -5.61
C PHE A 327 7.87 2.69 -5.51
N LEU A 328 7.32 2.52 -4.30
CA LEU A 328 6.14 1.70 -4.03
C LEU A 328 4.86 2.52 -3.93
N GLY A 329 4.94 3.84 -3.89
CA GLY A 329 3.80 4.75 -3.82
C GLY A 329 3.93 5.80 -2.73
N SER A 330 3.21 6.91 -2.90
CA SER A 330 2.89 7.89 -1.85
C SER A 330 1.38 7.97 -1.73
N TYR A 331 0.86 7.81 -0.52
CA TYR A 331 -0.56 7.57 -0.29
C TYR A 331 -1.01 8.05 1.08
N PRO A 332 -2.32 8.34 1.26
CA PRO A 332 -2.88 8.69 2.56
C PRO A 332 -2.62 7.58 3.59
N ALA A 333 -2.00 7.92 4.71
CA ALA A 333 -1.79 7.03 5.83
C ALA A 333 -3.08 6.86 6.64
N ALA A 334 -3.32 5.67 7.19
CA ALA A 334 -4.42 5.44 8.11
C ALA A 334 -4.13 6.10 9.48
N GLY A 335 -5.20 6.56 10.17
CA GLY A 335 -5.10 7.20 11.48
C GLY A 335 -5.03 8.73 11.43
N THR A 336 -5.09 9.35 12.62
CA THR A 336 -5.03 10.80 12.78
C THR A 336 -3.69 11.20 13.42
N HIS A 337 -2.81 11.87 12.66
CA HIS A 337 -1.59 12.45 13.18
C HIS A 337 -1.52 13.96 12.95
N THR A 338 -0.80 14.68 13.83
CA THR A 338 -0.70 16.13 13.86
C THR A 338 -0.03 16.70 12.59
N GLN A 339 -0.83 17.35 11.79
CA GLN A 339 -0.48 18.03 10.54
C GLN A 339 0.52 19.19 10.75
N SER A 340 0.50 19.82 11.95
CA SER A 340 1.22 21.07 12.25
C SER A 340 2.76 21.00 12.10
N ALA A 341 3.39 19.89 12.49
CA ALA A 341 4.85 19.78 12.40
C ALA A 341 5.36 19.67 10.95
N ARG A 342 4.57 19.05 10.08
CA ARG A 342 4.87 18.91 8.65
C ARG A 342 4.69 20.22 7.90
N ASP A 343 3.62 20.95 8.17
CA ASP A 343 3.35 22.24 7.54
C ASP A 343 4.49 23.24 7.82
N HIS A 344 5.09 23.23 9.01
CA HIS A 344 6.24 24.07 9.34
C HIS A 344 7.54 23.63 8.65
N ALA A 345 7.73 22.32 8.42
CA ALA A 345 8.89 21.83 7.67
C ALA A 345 8.80 22.23 6.19
N ASP A 346 7.62 22.02 5.59
CA ASP A 346 7.35 22.39 4.20
C ASP A 346 7.46 23.90 3.96
N GLN A 347 7.04 24.73 4.92
CA GLN A 347 7.16 26.18 4.78
C GLN A 347 8.63 26.59 4.74
N ARG A 348 9.47 26.06 5.62
CA ARG A 348 10.92 26.36 5.61
C ARG A 348 11.62 25.95 4.31
N TRP A 349 11.20 24.85 3.71
CA TRP A 349 11.71 24.40 2.42
C TRP A 349 11.27 25.32 1.29
N ARG A 350 10.01 25.72 1.26
CA ARG A 350 9.51 26.71 0.28
C ARG A 350 10.24 28.03 0.37
N ASP A 351 10.45 28.54 1.59
CA ASP A 351 11.18 29.77 1.82
C ASP A 351 12.64 29.67 1.32
N ALA A 352 13.29 28.51 1.53
CA ALA A 352 14.64 28.26 1.05
C ALA A 352 14.69 28.14 -0.49
N ASP A 353 13.70 27.49 -1.13
CA ASP A 353 13.64 27.39 -2.59
C ASP A 353 13.35 28.74 -3.25
N ASP A 354 12.49 29.55 -2.67
CA ASP A 354 12.22 30.92 -3.13
C ASP A 354 13.48 31.78 -3.02
N TRP A 355 14.23 31.66 -1.93
CA TRP A 355 15.51 32.34 -1.77
C TRP A 355 16.54 31.90 -2.82
N LEU A 356 16.69 30.59 -3.06
CA LEU A 356 17.59 30.09 -4.11
C LEU A 356 17.17 30.57 -5.51
N ARG A 357 15.85 30.59 -5.77
CA ARG A 357 15.31 31.09 -7.05
C ARG A 357 15.61 32.57 -7.25
N ASP A 358 15.50 33.39 -6.20
CA ASP A 358 15.86 34.79 -6.23
C ASP A 358 17.37 34.98 -6.54
N ILE A 359 18.24 34.18 -5.90
CA ILE A 359 19.69 34.24 -6.19
C ILE A 359 19.97 33.85 -7.65
N ARG A 360 19.36 32.74 -8.12
CA ARG A 360 19.54 32.26 -9.51
C ARG A 360 19.04 33.28 -10.54
N SER A 361 18.00 34.06 -10.22
CA SER A 361 17.48 35.10 -11.11
C SER A 361 18.45 36.25 -11.33
N ARG A 362 19.50 36.37 -10.51
CA ARG A 362 20.58 37.40 -10.63
C ARG A 362 21.76 36.94 -11.48
N ILE A 363 21.74 35.72 -11.99
CA ILE A 363 22.76 35.27 -12.95
C ILE A 363 22.51 36.01 -14.27
N VAL A 364 23.54 36.66 -14.75
CA VAL A 364 23.54 37.37 -16.03
C VAL A 364 24.38 36.54 -16.99
N ASP A 365 23.87 36.27 -18.19
CA ASP A 365 24.57 35.55 -19.26
C ASP A 365 25.73 36.43 -19.84
#